data_3d5d76b925087868fdd2470be373f047
#
_entry.id   3d5d76b925087868fdd2470be373f047
#
_cell.length_a   1.000
_cell.length_b   1.000
_cell.length_c   1.000
_cell.angle_alpha   90.00
_cell.angle_beta   90.00
_cell.angle_gamma   90.00
#
_symmetry.space_group_name_H-M   'P 1'
#
loop_
_entity.id
_entity.type
_entity.pdbx_description
1 polymer ?
#
loop_
_entity_poly.entity_id
_entity_poly.type
_entity_poly.pdbx_seq_one_letter_code
_entity_poly.pdbx_strand_id
1 'polypeptide(L)'
;MKIASFFSGVGGLDLGFTNAGFKLAFANDNWSQSWETFEKNHGIKVDKRPIQKISPEEVPEVVGFVGGPPCQSWSLAGAMRGIKDPRGRVFYNYVNLIAKKRPLFFVAENVAGILSKRHLPEFLKIFYSFKKIGYNVTYKLLDAKDYGVPQERKRVFIVGYHERMGKKFEFPEPQAKKLTLKDAIEDLPEAIPASQKNKANGKLEIANHEYMNGGFSTIYMSRNRVRNWGEPSFTIQAGGRHAPCHPKAPKMKFIEQDKREFIKGKEHLYRRLSVRECARVQTFPDDFVFYYGQVADGYKMIGNAVPVKLAEALALKIMQDLKDVGKEKCQTNLTKRQEAQLCLG
;
A
#
# COMPACT_ATOMS: atom_id res chain seq x y z
N MET A 1 9.35 17.56 6.35
CA MET A 1 10.36 16.75 5.62
C MET A 1 9.75 16.29 4.30
N LYS A 2 10.49 16.39 3.17
CA LYS A 2 9.99 16.01 1.83
C LYS A 2 10.30 14.55 1.50
N ILE A 3 9.39 13.86 0.79
CA ILE A 3 9.57 12.50 0.28
C ILE A 3 9.28 12.41 -1.21
N ALA A 4 9.84 11.40 -1.88
CA ALA A 4 9.52 11.02 -3.25
C ALA A 4 8.85 9.64 -3.26
N SER A 5 7.77 9.50 -4.02
CA SER A 5 7.00 8.28 -4.17
C SER A 5 7.17 7.68 -5.56
N PHE A 6 7.34 6.37 -5.60
CA PHE A 6 7.45 5.59 -6.83
C PHE A 6 6.46 4.44 -6.82
N PHE A 7 5.89 4.13 -7.98
CA PHE A 7 4.78 3.16 -8.07
C PHE A 7 3.63 3.55 -7.14
N SER A 8 3.34 4.85 -7.14
CA SER A 8 2.43 5.47 -6.16
C SER A 8 0.99 4.97 -6.27
N GLY A 9 0.57 4.48 -7.44
CA GLY A 9 -0.81 4.06 -7.68
C GLY A 9 -1.78 5.22 -7.39
N VAL A 10 -2.73 5.01 -6.50
CA VAL A 10 -3.65 6.06 -6.02
C VAL A 10 -3.16 6.76 -4.75
N GLY A 11 -1.97 6.40 -4.24
CA GLY A 11 -1.35 7.12 -3.13
C GLY A 11 -1.77 6.67 -1.72
N GLY A 12 -2.14 5.41 -1.51
CA GLY A 12 -2.47 4.93 -0.17
C GLY A 12 -1.26 4.97 0.79
N LEU A 13 -0.08 4.61 0.30
CA LEU A 13 1.18 4.74 1.04
C LEU A 13 1.49 6.21 1.30
N ASP A 14 1.36 7.04 0.26
CA ASP A 14 1.62 8.48 0.28
C ASP A 14 0.73 9.20 1.28
N LEU A 15 -0.56 8.89 1.31
CA LEU A 15 -1.52 9.46 2.24
C LEU A 15 -1.15 9.14 3.70
N GLY A 16 -0.73 7.90 3.98
CA GLY A 16 -0.25 7.53 5.31
C GLY A 16 0.99 8.34 5.73
N PHE A 17 1.92 8.58 4.80
CA PHE A 17 3.09 9.40 5.06
C PHE A 17 2.74 10.89 5.23
N THR A 18 1.81 11.43 4.44
CA THR A 18 1.36 12.83 4.62
C THR A 18 0.62 13.03 5.92
N ASN A 19 -0.20 12.06 6.36
CA ASN A 19 -0.84 12.08 7.69
C ASN A 19 0.19 12.11 8.83
N ALA A 20 1.32 11.45 8.67
CA ALA A 20 2.43 11.49 9.64
C ALA A 20 3.28 12.77 9.57
N GLY A 21 2.94 13.74 8.69
CA GLY A 21 3.58 15.05 8.59
C GLY A 21 4.71 15.15 7.55
N PHE A 22 4.89 14.15 6.68
CA PHE A 22 5.75 14.27 5.51
C PHE A 22 5.07 15.11 4.42
N LYS A 23 5.86 15.73 3.54
CA LYS A 23 5.37 16.44 2.36
C LYS A 23 5.80 15.68 1.11
N LEU A 24 4.84 15.34 0.28
CA LEU A 24 5.12 14.71 -1.00
C LEU A 24 5.67 15.75 -1.97
N ALA A 25 6.88 15.52 -2.49
CA ALA A 25 7.57 16.41 -3.42
C ALA A 25 7.67 15.87 -4.84
N PHE A 26 7.50 14.55 -5.00
CA PHE A 26 7.56 13.85 -6.28
C PHE A 26 6.73 12.59 -6.21
N ALA A 27 6.00 12.28 -7.28
CA ALA A 27 5.28 11.02 -7.43
C ALA A 27 5.44 10.48 -8.85
N ASN A 28 5.62 9.16 -8.96
CA ASN A 28 5.73 8.47 -10.25
C ASN A 28 4.87 7.21 -10.26
N ASP A 29 4.09 7.07 -11.32
CA ASP A 29 3.37 5.84 -11.66
C ASP A 29 3.04 5.80 -13.15
N ASN A 30 3.22 4.66 -13.81
CA ASN A 30 2.92 4.52 -15.24
C ASN A 30 1.55 3.91 -15.54
N TRP A 31 0.72 3.67 -14.53
CA TRP A 31 -0.64 3.16 -14.71
C TRP A 31 -1.65 4.31 -14.85
N SER A 32 -2.09 4.54 -16.10
CA SER A 32 -2.89 5.73 -16.46
C SER A 32 -4.20 5.88 -15.68
N GLN A 33 -4.85 4.78 -15.29
CA GLN A 33 -6.11 4.83 -14.56
C GLN A 33 -5.97 5.41 -13.14
N SER A 34 -4.76 5.39 -12.54
CA SER A 34 -4.54 5.95 -11.20
C SER A 34 -4.28 7.46 -11.19
N TRP A 35 -3.84 8.05 -12.30
CA TRP A 35 -3.31 9.42 -12.33
C TRP A 35 -4.29 10.48 -11.86
N GLU A 36 -5.51 10.47 -12.41
CA GLU A 36 -6.53 11.46 -12.04
C GLU A 36 -6.89 11.37 -10.56
N THR A 37 -7.09 10.13 -10.05
CA THR A 37 -7.35 9.89 -8.64
C THR A 37 -6.20 10.40 -7.77
N PHE A 38 -4.95 10.09 -8.14
CA PHE A 38 -3.79 10.54 -7.39
C PHE A 38 -3.67 12.07 -7.40
N GLU A 39 -3.65 12.68 -8.60
CA GLU A 39 -3.43 14.12 -8.77
C GLU A 39 -4.47 14.98 -8.04
N LYS A 40 -5.75 14.57 -8.09
CA LYS A 40 -6.85 15.32 -7.44
C LYS A 40 -6.83 15.21 -5.91
N ASN A 41 -6.45 14.05 -5.36
CA ASN A 41 -6.46 13.86 -3.91
C ASN A 41 -5.16 14.32 -3.24
N HIS A 42 -4.02 14.27 -3.93
CA HIS A 42 -2.72 14.65 -3.36
C HIS A 42 -2.25 16.06 -3.76
N GLY A 43 -2.88 16.69 -4.75
CA GLY A 43 -2.56 18.06 -5.17
C GLY A 43 -1.23 18.22 -5.89
N ILE A 44 -0.60 17.12 -6.31
CA ILE A 44 0.64 17.15 -7.10
C ILE A 44 0.50 16.32 -8.37
N LYS A 45 1.28 16.68 -9.40
CA LYS A 45 1.32 15.94 -10.68
C LYS A 45 2.12 14.66 -10.56
N VAL A 46 1.63 13.61 -11.23
CA VAL A 46 2.33 12.32 -11.35
C VAL A 46 3.29 12.39 -12.56
N ASP A 47 4.53 11.98 -12.37
CA ASP A 47 5.41 11.64 -13.49
C ASP A 47 4.92 10.30 -14.08
N LYS A 48 4.40 10.37 -15.29
CA LYS A 48 3.68 9.27 -15.98
C LYS A 48 4.61 8.29 -16.71
N ARG A 49 5.92 8.59 -16.68
CA ARG A 49 6.92 7.76 -17.36
C ARG A 49 7.19 6.46 -16.60
N PRO A 50 7.61 5.40 -17.30
CA PRO A 50 8.21 4.24 -16.64
C PRO A 50 9.45 4.67 -15.84
N ILE A 51 9.66 4.10 -14.66
CA ILE A 51 10.78 4.44 -13.76
C ILE A 51 12.16 4.37 -14.45
N GLN A 52 12.31 3.52 -15.46
CA GLN A 52 13.53 3.37 -16.25
C GLN A 52 13.91 4.63 -17.03
N LYS A 53 12.94 5.53 -17.26
CA LYS A 53 13.11 6.80 -18.00
C LYS A 53 13.27 8.00 -17.07
N ILE A 54 13.30 7.79 -15.76
CA ILE A 54 13.50 8.86 -14.78
C ILE A 54 14.98 8.96 -14.46
N SER A 55 15.57 10.13 -14.75
CA SER A 55 16.92 10.44 -14.33
C SER A 55 16.96 10.82 -12.85
N PRO A 56 18.00 10.44 -12.08
CA PRO A 56 18.15 10.85 -10.69
C PRO A 56 18.13 12.37 -10.49
N GLU A 57 18.61 13.14 -11.46
CA GLU A 57 18.66 14.61 -11.43
C GLU A 57 17.27 15.24 -11.47
N GLU A 58 16.29 14.56 -12.08
CA GLU A 58 14.89 15.01 -12.17
C GLU A 58 14.13 14.79 -10.85
N VAL A 59 14.63 13.90 -9.98
CA VAL A 59 14.02 13.67 -8.65
C VAL A 59 14.52 14.73 -7.69
N PRO A 60 13.64 15.50 -7.04
CA PRO A 60 14.05 16.57 -6.13
C PRO A 60 14.81 16.00 -4.91
N GLU A 61 15.54 16.88 -4.20
CA GLU A 61 16.18 16.51 -2.94
C GLU A 61 15.12 16.24 -1.87
N VAL A 62 15.16 15.03 -1.33
CA VAL A 62 14.19 14.52 -0.35
C VAL A 62 14.87 13.69 0.73
N VAL A 63 14.24 13.62 1.90
CA VAL A 63 14.77 12.82 3.02
C VAL A 63 14.45 11.33 2.89
N GLY A 64 13.43 10.97 2.11
CA GLY A 64 12.99 9.58 1.99
C GLY A 64 12.39 9.24 0.65
N PHE A 65 12.54 7.98 0.25
CA PHE A 65 11.86 7.35 -0.88
C PHE A 65 10.85 6.34 -0.37
N VAL A 66 9.63 6.35 -0.91
CA VAL A 66 8.59 5.37 -0.61
C VAL A 66 8.08 4.74 -1.91
N GLY A 67 7.67 3.47 -1.88
CA GLY A 67 7.13 2.85 -3.09
C GLY A 67 6.73 1.38 -2.94
N GLY A 68 5.93 0.91 -3.90
CA GLY A 68 5.52 -0.49 -4.03
C GLY A 68 5.97 -1.07 -5.38
N PRO A 69 7.26 -1.36 -5.59
CA PRO A 69 7.73 -1.90 -6.87
C PRO A 69 7.03 -3.22 -7.20
N PRO A 70 6.51 -3.41 -8.43
CA PRO A 70 5.64 -4.53 -8.77
C PRO A 70 6.31 -5.89 -8.65
N CYS A 71 5.61 -6.85 -8.03
CA CYS A 71 6.04 -8.24 -7.86
C CYS A 71 5.96 -9.06 -9.17
N GLN A 72 5.18 -8.61 -10.16
CA GLN A 72 4.95 -9.35 -11.41
C GLN A 72 6.22 -9.56 -12.25
N SER A 73 7.23 -8.74 -12.05
CA SER A 73 8.56 -8.94 -12.62
C SER A 73 9.26 -10.21 -12.13
N TRP A 74 8.73 -10.88 -11.11
CA TRP A 74 9.30 -12.07 -10.46
C TRP A 74 8.53 -13.35 -10.78
N SER A 75 7.20 -13.29 -10.90
CA SER A 75 6.35 -14.47 -11.10
C SER A 75 6.44 -15.08 -12.50
N LEU A 76 6.78 -14.27 -13.50
CA LEU A 76 6.93 -14.71 -14.89
C LEU A 76 8.39 -15.01 -15.27
N ALA A 77 9.36 -14.71 -14.43
CA ALA A 77 10.75 -15.15 -14.57
C ALA A 77 10.95 -16.62 -14.20
N GLY A 78 9.91 -17.45 -14.35
CA GLY A 78 9.97 -18.92 -14.20
C GLY A 78 10.90 -19.64 -15.17
N ALA A 79 11.67 -18.90 -15.98
CA ALA A 79 12.84 -19.36 -16.70
C ALA A 79 13.99 -18.42 -16.35
N MET A 80 14.75 -18.73 -15.32
CA MET A 80 16.13 -18.28 -14.99
C MET A 80 16.76 -17.11 -15.81
N ARG A 81 16.01 -16.08 -16.20
CA ARG A 81 16.48 -14.98 -17.04
C ARG A 81 16.85 -13.72 -16.28
N GLY A 82 17.01 -13.82 -14.94
CA GLY A 82 17.64 -12.80 -14.08
C GLY A 82 17.53 -11.35 -14.59
N ILE A 83 18.61 -10.64 -14.51
CA ILE A 83 18.82 -9.23 -14.92
C ILE A 83 18.49 -8.94 -16.40
N LYS A 84 18.35 -9.96 -17.26
CA LYS A 84 18.05 -9.80 -18.70
C LYS A 84 16.55 -9.63 -19.01
N ASP A 85 15.64 -9.91 -18.06
CA ASP A 85 14.20 -9.64 -18.26
C ASP A 85 13.89 -8.16 -17.97
N PRO A 86 13.28 -7.41 -18.93
CA PRO A 86 12.90 -6.00 -18.76
C PRO A 86 12.07 -5.75 -17.49
N ARG A 87 11.32 -6.75 -17.03
CA ARG A 87 10.44 -6.67 -15.86
C ARG A 87 11.18 -6.86 -14.53
N GLY A 88 12.26 -7.66 -14.48
CA GLY A 88 13.14 -7.76 -13.32
C GLY A 88 13.95 -6.46 -13.09
N ARG A 89 14.14 -5.67 -14.14
CA ARG A 89 14.86 -4.39 -14.08
C ARG A 89 14.12 -3.31 -13.30
N VAL A 90 12.78 -3.36 -13.19
CA VAL A 90 11.98 -2.31 -12.56
C VAL A 90 12.38 -2.08 -11.10
N PHE A 91 12.56 -3.17 -10.32
CA PHE A 91 12.99 -3.06 -8.94
C PHE A 91 14.43 -2.54 -8.81
N TYR A 92 15.31 -3.01 -9.68
CA TYR A 92 16.71 -2.54 -9.70
C TYR A 92 16.84 -1.07 -10.10
N ASN A 93 15.92 -0.53 -10.92
CA ASN A 93 15.88 0.91 -11.19
C ASN A 93 15.52 1.70 -9.94
N TYR A 94 14.61 1.19 -9.10
CA TYR A 94 14.32 1.80 -7.80
C TYR A 94 15.53 1.78 -6.88
N VAL A 95 16.23 0.63 -6.77
CA VAL A 95 17.50 0.52 -6.02
C VAL A 95 18.55 1.51 -6.56
N ASN A 96 18.67 1.64 -7.87
CA ASN A 96 19.65 2.54 -8.52
C ASN A 96 19.34 4.02 -8.23
N LEU A 97 18.07 4.42 -8.29
CA LEU A 97 17.65 5.78 -7.88
C LEU A 97 18.00 6.07 -6.42
N ILE A 98 17.75 5.10 -5.51
CA ILE A 98 18.14 5.21 -4.10
C ILE A 98 19.67 5.32 -3.96
N ALA A 99 20.45 4.52 -4.70
CA ALA A 99 21.90 4.57 -4.67
C ALA A 99 22.46 5.93 -5.11
N LYS A 100 21.83 6.56 -6.11
CA LYS A 100 22.27 7.87 -6.65
C LYS A 100 21.82 9.03 -5.76
N LYS A 101 20.56 9.03 -5.31
CA LYS A 101 19.99 10.13 -4.50
C LYS A 101 20.34 10.04 -3.01
N ARG A 102 20.67 8.84 -2.50
CA ARG A 102 21.08 8.58 -1.11
C ARG A 102 20.16 9.22 -0.06
N PRO A 103 18.81 9.02 -0.12
CA PRO A 103 17.91 9.54 0.89
C PRO A 103 18.24 8.98 2.27
N LEU A 104 17.79 9.62 3.36
CA LEU A 104 18.02 9.14 4.73
C LEU A 104 17.32 7.80 4.99
N PHE A 105 16.17 7.59 4.36
CA PHE A 105 15.45 6.33 4.45
C PHE A 105 14.78 5.95 3.12
N PHE A 106 14.46 4.68 2.98
CA PHE A 106 13.52 4.20 1.99
C PHE A 106 12.55 3.19 2.59
N VAL A 107 11.36 3.10 1.97
CA VAL A 107 10.36 2.06 2.24
C VAL A 107 9.97 1.42 0.91
N ALA A 108 10.06 0.09 0.84
CA ALA A 108 9.55 -0.69 -0.28
C ALA A 108 8.50 -1.70 0.22
N GLU A 109 7.29 -1.64 -0.34
CA GLU A 109 6.20 -2.55 -0.01
C GLU A 109 6.08 -3.65 -1.05
N ASN A 110 5.64 -4.84 -0.61
CA ASN A 110 5.32 -5.93 -1.53
C ASN A 110 4.32 -6.94 -0.92
N VAL A 111 3.77 -7.81 -1.77
CA VAL A 111 2.88 -8.89 -1.33
C VAL A 111 3.63 -9.97 -0.56
N ALA A 112 2.92 -10.67 0.37
CA ALA A 112 3.50 -11.73 1.20
C ALA A 112 4.17 -12.86 0.38
N GLY A 113 3.68 -13.11 -0.84
CA GLY A 113 4.21 -14.15 -1.74
C GLY A 113 5.68 -13.99 -2.11
N ILE A 114 6.26 -12.80 -1.96
CA ILE A 114 7.69 -12.56 -2.22
C ILE A 114 8.60 -13.35 -1.28
N LEU A 115 8.10 -13.71 -0.09
CA LEU A 115 8.82 -14.54 0.89
C LEU A 115 8.60 -16.05 0.72
N SER A 116 7.83 -16.47 -0.29
CA SER A 116 7.65 -17.90 -0.57
C SER A 116 8.98 -18.56 -0.97
N LYS A 117 9.11 -19.87 -0.72
CA LYS A 117 10.31 -20.65 -1.08
C LYS A 117 10.78 -20.38 -2.52
N ARG A 118 9.84 -20.20 -3.45
CA ARG A 118 10.11 -19.92 -4.87
C ARG A 118 10.77 -18.54 -5.09
N HIS A 119 10.36 -17.52 -4.35
CA HIS A 119 10.78 -16.13 -4.59
C HIS A 119 11.83 -15.63 -3.61
N LEU A 120 12.05 -16.34 -2.51
CA LEU A 120 12.99 -15.95 -1.47
C LEU A 120 14.43 -15.70 -1.98
N PRO A 121 15.01 -16.53 -2.88
CA PRO A 121 16.36 -16.26 -3.38
C PRO A 121 16.50 -14.89 -4.06
N GLU A 122 15.49 -14.51 -4.86
CA GLU A 122 15.50 -13.22 -5.54
C GLU A 122 15.24 -12.08 -4.55
N PHE A 123 14.30 -12.25 -3.62
CA PHE A 123 14.09 -11.30 -2.53
C PHE A 123 15.39 -11.00 -1.79
N LEU A 124 16.16 -12.02 -1.44
CA LEU A 124 17.45 -11.85 -0.76
C LEU A 124 18.46 -11.08 -1.61
N LYS A 125 18.52 -11.29 -2.92
CA LYS A 125 19.39 -10.50 -3.81
C LYS A 125 19.10 -9.02 -3.73
N ILE A 126 17.82 -8.63 -3.73
CA ILE A 126 17.43 -7.22 -3.59
C ILE A 126 17.72 -6.71 -2.19
N PHE A 127 17.39 -7.46 -1.16
CA PHE A 127 17.69 -7.10 0.21
C PHE A 127 19.19 -6.79 0.39
N TYR A 128 20.05 -7.66 -0.14
CA TYR A 128 21.50 -7.44 -0.09
C TYR A 128 21.96 -6.30 -1.02
N SER A 129 21.27 -6.02 -2.13
CA SER A 129 21.62 -4.87 -2.97
C SER A 129 21.43 -3.54 -2.25
N PHE A 130 20.40 -3.40 -1.42
CA PHE A 130 20.23 -2.23 -0.56
C PHE A 130 21.35 -2.09 0.49
N LYS A 131 21.78 -3.21 1.08
CA LYS A 131 22.93 -3.18 2.01
C LYS A 131 24.21 -2.73 1.32
N LYS A 132 24.47 -3.21 0.09
CA LYS A 132 25.67 -2.83 -0.68
C LYS A 132 25.75 -1.34 -1.01
N ILE A 133 24.62 -0.65 -1.07
CA ILE A 133 24.58 0.80 -1.33
C ILE A 133 24.55 1.66 -0.06
N GLY A 134 24.89 1.08 1.11
CA GLY A 134 25.09 1.80 2.37
C GLY A 134 23.84 1.97 3.23
N TYR A 135 22.90 1.01 3.21
CA TYR A 135 21.71 1.05 4.06
C TYR A 135 21.71 -0.07 5.11
N ASN A 136 21.34 0.28 6.34
CA ASN A 136 20.89 -0.65 7.36
C ASN A 136 19.46 -1.06 7.06
N VAL A 137 19.26 -2.28 6.56
CA VAL A 137 17.98 -2.75 6.02
C VAL A 137 17.32 -3.76 6.95
N THR A 138 16.03 -3.61 7.15
CA THR A 138 15.17 -4.57 7.84
C THR A 138 13.96 -4.90 6.96
N TYR A 139 13.37 -6.07 7.19
CA TYR A 139 12.07 -6.39 6.60
C TYR A 139 11.19 -7.14 7.60
N LYS A 140 9.89 -6.98 7.45
CA LYS A 140 8.89 -7.70 8.25
C LYS A 140 7.62 -7.94 7.44
N LEU A 141 7.00 -9.09 7.65
CA LEU A 141 5.65 -9.37 7.17
C LEU A 141 4.67 -8.82 8.20
N LEU A 142 3.90 -7.80 7.82
CA LEU A 142 2.91 -7.16 8.66
C LEU A 142 1.51 -7.58 8.23
N ASP A 143 0.61 -7.77 9.18
CA ASP A 143 -0.83 -7.90 8.91
C ASP A 143 -1.51 -6.57 9.20
N ALA A 144 -2.22 -6.00 8.23
CA ALA A 144 -2.83 -4.68 8.32
C ALA A 144 -3.81 -4.56 9.50
N LYS A 145 -4.50 -5.65 9.87
CA LYS A 145 -5.41 -5.67 11.03
C LYS A 145 -4.72 -5.32 12.35
N ASP A 146 -3.41 -5.47 12.43
CA ASP A 146 -2.62 -5.16 13.60
C ASP A 146 -2.26 -3.67 13.73
N TYR A 147 -2.65 -2.85 12.72
CA TYR A 147 -2.29 -1.44 12.60
C TYR A 147 -3.51 -0.54 12.31
N GLY A 148 -4.66 -0.84 12.93
CA GLY A 148 -5.87 -0.04 12.81
C GLY A 148 -6.60 -0.15 11.46
N VAL A 149 -6.41 -1.26 10.75
CA VAL A 149 -7.09 -1.54 9.48
C VAL A 149 -8.08 -2.68 9.67
N PRO A 150 -9.37 -2.52 9.37
CA PRO A 150 -10.38 -3.58 9.53
C PRO A 150 -10.29 -4.65 8.43
N GLN A 151 -9.07 -5.17 8.18
CA GLN A 151 -8.80 -6.10 7.09
C GLN A 151 -7.64 -7.03 7.39
N GLU A 152 -7.80 -8.32 7.15
CA GLU A 152 -6.70 -9.28 7.09
C GLU A 152 -5.95 -9.11 5.76
N ARG A 153 -4.82 -8.40 5.82
CA ARG A 153 -3.99 -8.13 4.65
C ARG A 153 -2.52 -8.16 5.01
N LYS A 154 -1.85 -9.21 4.60
CA LYS A 154 -0.41 -9.38 4.86
C LYS A 154 0.43 -8.74 3.77
N ARG A 155 1.40 -7.90 4.16
CA ARG A 155 2.34 -7.23 3.27
C ARG A 155 3.74 -7.25 3.84
N VAL A 156 4.71 -7.39 2.96
CA VAL A 156 6.14 -7.30 3.32
C VAL A 156 6.57 -5.85 3.15
N PHE A 157 7.16 -5.31 4.20
CA PHE A 157 7.81 -4.01 4.13
C PHE A 157 9.31 -4.21 4.29
N ILE A 158 10.08 -3.59 3.40
CA ILE A 158 11.51 -3.47 3.47
C ILE A 158 11.79 -2.00 3.79
N VAL A 159 12.45 -1.75 4.92
CA VAL A 159 12.81 -0.38 5.34
C VAL A 159 14.31 -0.32 5.50
N GLY A 160 14.91 0.67 4.87
CA GLY A 160 16.35 0.92 4.99
C GLY A 160 16.61 2.33 5.51
N TYR A 161 17.47 2.43 6.50
CA TYR A 161 18.06 3.67 6.96
C TYR A 161 19.49 3.79 6.43
N HIS A 162 19.82 4.91 5.81
CA HIS A 162 21.19 5.18 5.36
C HIS A 162 22.13 5.11 6.55
N GLU A 163 23.31 4.51 6.39
CA GLU A 163 24.30 4.31 7.46
C GLU A 163 24.61 5.58 8.26
N ARG A 164 24.56 6.76 7.61
CA ARG A 164 24.76 8.07 8.27
C ARG A 164 23.72 8.41 9.34
N MET A 165 22.64 7.64 9.45
CA MET A 165 21.66 7.78 10.54
C MET A 165 22.13 7.12 11.84
N GLY A 166 23.11 6.19 11.78
CA GLY A 166 23.58 5.47 12.95
C GLY A 166 22.55 4.50 13.57
N LYS A 167 21.39 4.34 12.92
CA LYS A 167 20.26 3.54 13.42
C LYS A 167 19.86 2.45 12.43
N LYS A 168 19.13 1.47 12.95
CA LYS A 168 18.39 0.47 12.18
C LYS A 168 16.91 0.66 12.46
N PHE A 169 16.06 0.52 11.44
CA PHE A 169 14.62 0.66 11.62
C PHE A 169 14.05 -0.50 12.43
N GLU A 170 13.23 -0.17 13.41
CA GLU A 170 12.42 -1.11 14.20
C GLU A 170 10.95 -0.90 13.86
N PHE A 171 10.27 -2.00 13.49
CA PHE A 171 8.86 -1.93 13.13
C PHE A 171 8.00 -1.59 14.34
N PRO A 172 6.96 -0.75 14.15
CA PRO A 172 6.05 -0.43 15.26
C PRO A 172 5.36 -1.68 15.79
N GLU A 173 5.00 -1.65 17.08
CA GLU A 173 4.30 -2.74 17.72
C GLU A 173 2.84 -2.82 17.27
N PRO A 174 2.28 -4.03 17.21
CA PRO A 174 0.87 -4.24 16.90
C PRO A 174 -0.06 -3.56 17.90
N GLN A 175 -1.16 -2.98 17.41
CA GLN A 175 -2.22 -2.44 18.27
C GLN A 175 -3.04 -3.58 18.91
N ALA A 176 -3.42 -3.41 20.18
CA ALA A 176 -4.23 -4.38 20.89
C ALA A 176 -5.66 -4.48 20.31
N LYS A 177 -6.31 -3.33 20.05
CA LYS A 177 -7.66 -3.27 19.49
C LYS A 177 -7.63 -3.58 18.00
N LYS A 178 -8.42 -4.56 17.56
CA LYS A 178 -8.65 -4.88 16.15
C LYS A 178 -9.97 -4.25 15.70
N LEU A 179 -9.93 -3.56 14.57
CA LEU A 179 -11.13 -3.02 13.94
C LEU A 179 -11.83 -4.09 13.08
N THR A 180 -13.15 -3.93 12.94
CA THR A 180 -14.04 -4.88 12.28
C THR A 180 -14.76 -4.23 11.10
N LEU A 181 -15.52 -5.01 10.34
CA LEU A 181 -16.40 -4.48 9.30
C LEU A 181 -17.45 -3.53 9.86
N LYS A 182 -17.94 -3.79 11.09
CA LYS A 182 -18.85 -2.90 11.78
C LYS A 182 -18.26 -1.50 11.96
N ASP A 183 -17.03 -1.42 12.47
CA ASP A 183 -16.34 -0.14 12.67
C ASP A 183 -16.08 0.61 11.35
N ALA A 184 -16.03 -0.10 10.22
CA ALA A 184 -15.68 0.50 8.93
C ALA A 184 -16.86 0.96 8.08
N ILE A 185 -17.97 0.19 8.06
CA ILE A 185 -19.01 0.38 7.03
C ILE A 185 -20.46 0.28 7.54
N GLU A 186 -20.72 0.11 8.84
CA GLU A 186 -22.08 -0.07 9.35
C GLU A 186 -22.94 1.20 9.17
N ASP A 187 -22.34 2.36 9.25
CA ASP A 187 -22.96 3.67 9.11
C ASP A 187 -23.29 4.06 7.66
N LEU A 188 -22.75 3.34 6.67
CA LEU A 188 -23.04 3.60 5.28
C LEU A 188 -24.46 3.16 4.90
N PRO A 189 -25.20 3.96 4.11
CA PRO A 189 -26.48 3.53 3.56
C PRO A 189 -26.31 2.34 2.60
N GLU A 190 -27.39 1.85 2.03
CA GLU A 190 -27.32 0.76 1.07
C GLU A 190 -26.62 1.21 -0.21
N ALA A 191 -25.61 0.46 -0.65
CA ALA A 191 -24.90 0.74 -1.88
C ALA A 191 -25.76 0.40 -3.10
N ILE A 192 -25.59 1.14 -4.18
CA ILE A 192 -26.32 0.88 -5.42
C ILE A 192 -25.48 0.03 -6.40
N PRO A 193 -26.12 -0.78 -7.26
CA PRO A 193 -25.41 -1.48 -8.31
C PRO A 193 -24.80 -0.52 -9.33
N ALA A 194 -23.67 -0.84 -9.90
CA ALA A 194 -23.07 -0.10 -11.01
C ALA A 194 -24.04 0.01 -12.19
N SER A 195 -23.86 1.01 -13.03
CA SER A 195 -24.66 1.17 -14.23
C SER A 195 -24.42 0.06 -15.26
N GLN A 196 -25.13 0.08 -16.38
CA GLN A 196 -25.02 -0.94 -17.41
C GLN A 196 -23.55 -1.19 -17.83
N LYS A 197 -23.18 -2.45 -18.00
CA LYS A 197 -21.81 -2.90 -18.30
C LYS A 197 -20.77 -2.50 -17.24
N ASN A 198 -21.20 -2.35 -15.98
CA ASN A 198 -20.33 -1.94 -14.86
C ASN A 198 -19.62 -0.59 -15.07
N LYS A 199 -20.23 0.32 -15.81
CA LYS A 199 -19.80 1.72 -15.86
C LYS A 199 -20.12 2.40 -14.53
N ALA A 200 -19.31 3.39 -14.18
CA ALA A 200 -19.54 4.22 -13.01
C ALA A 200 -20.87 4.98 -13.13
N ASN A 201 -21.56 5.15 -12.01
CA ASN A 201 -22.74 6.01 -11.93
C ASN A 201 -22.30 7.47 -11.76
N GLY A 202 -22.74 8.34 -12.66
CA GLY A 202 -22.30 9.73 -12.65
C GLY A 202 -22.86 10.58 -11.49
N LYS A 203 -23.88 10.12 -10.79
CA LYS A 203 -24.54 10.83 -9.68
C LYS A 203 -24.76 9.87 -8.53
N LEU A 204 -23.90 9.93 -7.54
CA LEU A 204 -23.99 9.18 -6.29
C LEU A 204 -24.04 10.17 -5.13
N GLU A 205 -24.93 9.96 -4.17
CA GLU A 205 -24.99 10.74 -2.93
C GLU A 205 -23.68 10.61 -2.16
N ILE A 206 -23.17 9.38 -2.05
CA ILE A 206 -21.83 9.09 -1.52
C ILE A 206 -20.93 8.68 -2.67
N ALA A 207 -19.84 9.40 -2.89
CA ALA A 207 -18.89 9.12 -3.95
C ALA A 207 -18.37 7.69 -3.90
N ASN A 208 -18.38 7.00 -5.04
CA ASN A 208 -17.90 5.62 -5.21
C ASN A 208 -18.70 4.55 -4.43
N HIS A 209 -19.92 4.88 -3.93
CA HIS A 209 -20.73 3.92 -3.17
C HIS A 209 -21.60 3.03 -4.07
N GLU A 210 -20.95 2.45 -5.05
CA GLU A 210 -21.51 1.52 -6.01
C GLU A 210 -20.75 0.21 -6.05
N TYR A 211 -21.41 -0.89 -6.42
CA TYR A 211 -20.78 -2.20 -6.49
C TYR A 211 -20.92 -2.84 -7.87
N MET A 212 -19.93 -3.69 -8.21
CA MET A 212 -19.89 -4.40 -9.48
C MET A 212 -21.04 -5.39 -9.62
N ASN A 213 -21.81 -5.26 -10.71
CA ASN A 213 -22.84 -6.20 -11.13
C ASN A 213 -22.26 -7.45 -11.78
N GLY A 214 -23.09 -8.47 -11.90
CA GLY A 214 -22.80 -9.70 -12.63
C GLY A 214 -22.61 -10.91 -11.74
N GLY A 215 -22.58 -12.07 -12.37
CA GLY A 215 -22.49 -13.36 -11.72
C GLY A 215 -21.18 -13.59 -10.94
N PHE A 216 -21.17 -14.71 -10.26
CA PHE A 216 -20.04 -15.17 -9.46
C PHE A 216 -19.38 -16.35 -10.14
N SER A 217 -18.07 -16.27 -10.37
CA SER A 217 -17.31 -17.35 -11.01
C SER A 217 -17.15 -18.57 -10.10
N THR A 218 -16.84 -19.71 -10.66
CA THR A 218 -16.52 -20.94 -9.90
C THR A 218 -15.38 -20.71 -8.89
N ILE A 219 -14.35 -19.95 -9.29
CA ILE A 219 -13.24 -19.54 -8.39
C ILE A 219 -13.76 -18.67 -7.24
N TYR A 220 -14.73 -17.80 -7.50
CA TYR A 220 -15.36 -17.02 -6.43
C TYR A 220 -16.09 -17.91 -5.44
N MET A 221 -16.85 -18.87 -5.96
CA MET A 221 -17.65 -19.84 -5.19
C MET A 221 -16.83 -20.96 -4.53
N SER A 222 -15.51 -21.01 -4.75
CA SER A 222 -14.65 -22.02 -4.13
C SER A 222 -14.47 -21.85 -2.61
N ARG A 223 -14.73 -20.67 -2.08
CA ARG A 223 -14.57 -20.37 -0.64
C ARG A 223 -15.64 -19.41 -0.14
N ASN A 224 -15.86 -19.37 1.18
CA ASN A 224 -16.75 -18.36 1.77
C ASN A 224 -16.21 -16.96 1.51
N ARG A 225 -17.11 -16.03 1.13
CA ARG A 225 -16.80 -14.63 0.81
C ARG A 225 -17.43 -13.64 1.78
N VAL A 226 -18.09 -14.13 2.80
CA VAL A 226 -18.79 -13.32 3.80
C VAL A 226 -18.05 -13.37 5.13
N ARG A 227 -17.74 -12.20 5.69
CA ARG A 227 -17.34 -12.02 7.08
C ARG A 227 -18.51 -11.46 7.88
N ASN A 228 -18.62 -11.81 9.15
CA ASN A 228 -19.60 -11.18 10.03
C ASN A 228 -19.19 -9.75 10.36
N TRP A 229 -20.12 -8.96 10.83
CA TRP A 229 -19.89 -7.59 11.27
C TRP A 229 -18.76 -7.44 12.29
N GLY A 230 -18.64 -8.37 13.24
CA GLY A 230 -17.60 -8.39 14.27
C GLY A 230 -16.23 -8.94 13.80
N GLU A 231 -16.06 -9.22 12.52
CA GLU A 231 -14.80 -9.73 11.96
C GLU A 231 -14.13 -8.67 11.08
N PRO A 232 -12.78 -8.65 10.96
CA PRO A 232 -12.10 -7.87 9.93
C PRO A 232 -12.41 -8.46 8.55
N SER A 233 -12.44 -7.62 7.53
CA SER A 233 -12.66 -8.02 6.13
C SER A 233 -11.58 -9.00 5.64
N PHE A 234 -11.93 -9.81 4.65
CA PHE A 234 -10.94 -10.44 3.79
C PHE A 234 -10.08 -9.39 3.06
N THR A 235 -8.91 -9.80 2.58
CA THR A 235 -8.08 -8.96 1.73
C THR A 235 -8.86 -8.43 0.53
N ILE A 236 -8.95 -7.10 0.38
CA ILE A 236 -9.46 -6.45 -0.83
C ILE A 236 -8.45 -6.70 -1.95
N GLN A 237 -8.89 -7.41 -2.98
CA GLN A 237 -8.06 -7.76 -4.14
C GLN A 237 -8.18 -6.69 -5.24
N ALA A 238 -7.19 -6.66 -6.14
CA ALA A 238 -7.15 -5.74 -7.29
C ALA A 238 -8.14 -6.15 -8.40
N GLY A 239 -9.41 -6.31 -8.06
CA GLY A 239 -10.45 -6.64 -9.03
C GLY A 239 -11.80 -6.89 -8.39
N GLY A 240 -12.84 -6.24 -8.91
CA GLY A 240 -14.22 -6.33 -8.41
C GLY A 240 -14.82 -7.74 -8.43
N ARG A 241 -14.35 -8.59 -9.35
CA ARG A 241 -14.81 -10.00 -9.42
C ARG A 241 -14.54 -10.79 -8.15
N HIS A 242 -13.53 -10.38 -7.35
CA HIS A 242 -13.12 -11.05 -6.12
C HIS A 242 -13.39 -10.24 -4.85
N ALA A 243 -14.10 -9.12 -4.96
CA ALA A 243 -14.50 -8.32 -3.79
C ALA A 243 -15.32 -9.20 -2.82
N PRO A 244 -15.09 -9.07 -1.50
CA PRO A 244 -15.91 -9.78 -0.50
C PRO A 244 -17.39 -9.44 -0.63
N CYS A 245 -18.26 -10.33 -0.13
CA CYS A 245 -19.66 -10.01 0.06
C CYS A 245 -19.87 -9.14 1.29
N HIS A 246 -20.94 -8.35 1.24
CA HIS A 246 -21.38 -7.51 2.34
C HIS A 246 -21.83 -8.37 3.56
N PRO A 247 -21.51 -7.97 4.81
CA PRO A 247 -21.80 -8.73 6.01
C PRO A 247 -23.29 -8.92 6.36
N LYS A 248 -24.20 -8.25 5.67
CA LYS A 248 -25.67 -8.54 5.76
C LYS A 248 -25.99 -9.94 5.23
N ALA A 249 -25.21 -10.48 4.31
CA ALA A 249 -25.37 -11.84 3.81
C ALA A 249 -24.95 -12.88 4.86
N PRO A 250 -25.63 -14.02 4.97
CA PRO A 250 -25.14 -15.13 5.77
C PRO A 250 -23.89 -15.75 5.16
N LYS A 251 -23.09 -16.47 5.97
CA LYS A 251 -21.96 -17.25 5.46
C LYS A 251 -22.46 -18.26 4.41
N MET A 252 -21.68 -18.44 3.34
CA MET A 252 -22.01 -19.37 2.26
C MET A 252 -22.02 -20.80 2.75
N LYS A 253 -22.96 -21.62 2.25
CA LYS A 253 -23.09 -23.04 2.59
C LYS A 253 -21.89 -23.81 2.02
N PHE A 254 -21.25 -24.62 2.86
CA PHE A 254 -20.25 -25.59 2.43
C PHE A 254 -20.93 -26.75 1.72
N ILE A 255 -20.48 -27.11 0.55
CA ILE A 255 -20.94 -28.29 -0.21
C ILE A 255 -19.84 -29.35 -0.19
N GLU A 256 -18.66 -28.99 -0.70
CA GLU A 256 -17.48 -29.84 -0.77
C GLU A 256 -16.21 -28.99 -0.87
N GLN A 257 -15.03 -29.61 -0.93
CA GLN A 257 -13.78 -28.89 -1.12
C GLN A 257 -13.87 -27.99 -2.37
N ASP A 258 -13.45 -26.73 -2.23
CA ASP A 258 -13.49 -25.72 -3.29
C ASP A 258 -14.88 -25.43 -3.89
N LYS A 259 -15.98 -25.77 -3.17
CA LYS A 259 -17.34 -25.46 -3.59
C LYS A 259 -18.21 -24.97 -2.44
N ARG A 260 -18.81 -23.82 -2.66
CA ARG A 260 -19.78 -23.17 -1.77
C ARG A 260 -20.99 -22.75 -2.58
N GLU A 261 -22.11 -22.59 -1.88
CA GLU A 261 -23.35 -22.06 -2.45
C GLU A 261 -23.93 -20.97 -1.59
N PHE A 262 -24.70 -20.08 -2.18
CA PHE A 262 -25.50 -19.13 -1.44
C PHE A 262 -26.64 -19.83 -0.72
N ILE A 263 -27.06 -19.27 0.42
CA ILE A 263 -28.20 -19.83 1.15
C ILE A 263 -29.47 -19.58 0.33
N LYS A 264 -30.20 -20.67 0.02
CA LYS A 264 -31.43 -20.62 -0.75
C LYS A 264 -32.44 -19.64 -0.13
N GLY A 265 -33.04 -18.80 -0.94
CA GLY A 265 -33.98 -17.75 -0.53
C GLY A 265 -33.34 -16.49 0.06
N LYS A 266 -32.00 -16.43 0.17
CA LYS A 266 -31.23 -15.26 0.63
C LYS A 266 -30.22 -14.75 -0.39
N GLU A 267 -30.37 -15.16 -1.68
CA GLU A 267 -29.43 -14.83 -2.75
C GLU A 267 -29.30 -13.32 -2.96
N HIS A 268 -30.35 -12.57 -2.76
CA HIS A 268 -30.40 -11.11 -2.89
C HIS A 268 -29.51 -10.37 -1.89
N LEU A 269 -29.11 -11.02 -0.79
CA LEU A 269 -28.20 -10.42 0.21
C LEU A 269 -26.74 -10.49 -0.19
N TYR A 270 -26.38 -11.36 -1.15
CA TYR A 270 -24.99 -11.58 -1.53
C TYR A 270 -24.51 -10.57 -2.57
N ARG A 271 -24.49 -9.28 -2.20
CA ARG A 271 -23.83 -8.26 -3.00
C ARG A 271 -22.36 -8.14 -2.63
N ARG A 272 -21.54 -7.74 -3.57
CA ARG A 272 -20.15 -7.36 -3.30
C ARG A 272 -20.11 -6.10 -2.44
N LEU A 273 -19.04 -5.94 -1.65
CA LEU A 273 -18.74 -4.64 -1.07
C LEU A 273 -18.62 -3.60 -2.19
N SER A 274 -19.15 -2.41 -1.98
CA SER A 274 -19.01 -1.29 -2.92
C SER A 274 -17.54 -0.81 -2.98
N VAL A 275 -17.22 0.04 -3.95
CA VAL A 275 -15.89 0.67 -4.04
C VAL A 275 -15.63 1.50 -2.78
N ARG A 276 -16.62 2.29 -2.29
CA ARG A 276 -16.52 3.08 -1.05
C ARG A 276 -16.32 2.20 0.19
N GLU A 277 -17.08 1.12 0.32
CA GLU A 277 -16.90 0.16 1.42
C GLU A 277 -15.49 -0.46 1.39
N CYS A 278 -15.00 -0.84 0.22
CA CYS A 278 -13.62 -1.30 0.07
C CYS A 278 -12.58 -0.23 0.43
N ALA A 279 -12.84 1.04 0.08
CA ALA A 279 -11.97 2.16 0.42
C ALA A 279 -11.89 2.37 1.94
N ARG A 280 -13.04 2.38 2.65
CA ARG A 280 -13.07 2.47 4.11
C ARG A 280 -12.39 1.28 4.79
N VAL A 281 -12.56 0.07 4.27
CA VAL A 281 -11.83 -1.13 4.74
C VAL A 281 -10.31 -0.98 4.57
N GLN A 282 -9.85 -0.27 3.54
CA GLN A 282 -8.44 0.11 3.33
C GLN A 282 -8.05 1.40 4.06
N THR A 283 -8.95 1.94 4.87
CA THR A 283 -8.78 3.16 5.68
C THR A 283 -8.51 4.44 4.88
N PHE A 284 -9.01 4.52 3.64
CA PHE A 284 -9.13 5.79 2.94
C PHE A 284 -10.24 6.63 3.56
N PRO A 285 -10.05 7.94 3.74
CA PRO A 285 -11.08 8.82 4.27
C PRO A 285 -12.19 9.07 3.23
N ASP A 286 -13.33 9.58 3.67
CA ASP A 286 -14.52 9.70 2.81
C ASP A 286 -14.39 10.80 1.74
N ASP A 287 -13.61 11.81 1.98
CA ASP A 287 -13.26 12.87 1.04
C ASP A 287 -12.27 12.43 -0.05
N PHE A 288 -11.64 11.26 0.13
CA PHE A 288 -10.79 10.68 -0.90
C PHE A 288 -11.66 10.07 -2.02
N VAL A 289 -11.71 10.70 -3.17
CA VAL A 289 -12.53 10.29 -4.31
C VAL A 289 -11.74 9.51 -5.34
N PHE A 290 -12.27 8.36 -5.76
CA PHE A 290 -11.67 7.54 -6.83
C PHE A 290 -12.33 7.91 -8.17
N TYR A 291 -11.53 8.32 -9.14
CA TYR A 291 -11.99 8.74 -10.47
C TYR A 291 -11.80 7.59 -11.46
N TYR A 292 -12.88 7.01 -11.94
CA TYR A 292 -12.86 5.87 -12.87
C TYR A 292 -14.10 5.88 -13.78
N GLY A 293 -13.96 5.33 -14.98
CA GLY A 293 -15.08 5.09 -15.88
C GLY A 293 -15.70 3.70 -15.72
N GLN A 294 -14.90 2.73 -15.29
CA GLN A 294 -15.34 1.36 -15.01
C GLN A 294 -15.19 1.07 -13.52
N VAL A 295 -16.22 0.52 -12.88
CA VAL A 295 -16.20 0.19 -11.44
C VAL A 295 -15.08 -0.82 -11.11
N ALA A 296 -14.70 -1.67 -12.07
CA ALA A 296 -13.58 -2.58 -11.93
C ALA A 296 -12.24 -1.86 -11.67
N ASP A 297 -12.03 -0.65 -12.24
CA ASP A 297 -10.83 0.14 -12.01
C ASP A 297 -10.81 0.70 -10.58
N GLY A 298 -11.95 1.11 -10.03
CA GLY A 298 -12.07 1.52 -8.63
C GLY A 298 -11.61 0.42 -7.67
N TYR A 299 -12.10 -0.79 -7.86
CA TYR A 299 -11.61 -1.94 -7.07
C TYR A 299 -10.12 -2.22 -7.26
N LYS A 300 -9.61 -2.06 -8.49
CA LYS A 300 -8.19 -2.27 -8.79
C LYS A 300 -7.32 -1.22 -8.11
N MET A 301 -7.74 0.04 -8.11
CA MET A 301 -7.08 1.14 -7.40
C MET A 301 -6.93 0.82 -5.91
N ILE A 302 -8.03 0.46 -5.26
CA ILE A 302 -8.05 0.16 -3.82
C ILE A 302 -7.28 -1.13 -3.51
N GLY A 303 -7.49 -2.18 -4.29
CA GLY A 303 -6.84 -3.47 -4.06
C GLY A 303 -5.32 -3.47 -4.23
N ASN A 304 -4.79 -2.57 -5.08
CA ASN A 304 -3.35 -2.37 -5.23
C ASN A 304 -2.76 -1.46 -4.14
N ALA A 305 -3.56 -0.62 -3.52
CA ALA A 305 -3.07 0.35 -2.55
C ALA A 305 -2.59 -0.32 -1.25
N VAL A 306 -1.63 0.32 -0.60
CA VAL A 306 -1.29 0.07 0.80
C VAL A 306 -2.38 0.68 1.68
N PRO A 307 -2.90 -0.01 2.71
CA PRO A 307 -3.84 0.59 3.65
C PRO A 307 -3.25 1.82 4.34
N VAL A 308 -4.02 2.91 4.38
CA VAL A 308 -3.53 4.22 4.83
C VAL A 308 -3.03 4.17 6.27
N LYS A 309 -3.78 3.56 7.20
CA LYS A 309 -3.39 3.45 8.61
C LYS A 309 -2.14 2.60 8.85
N LEU A 310 -1.94 1.54 8.07
CA LEU A 310 -0.71 0.75 8.12
C LEU A 310 0.50 1.59 7.66
N ALA A 311 0.34 2.34 6.56
CA ALA A 311 1.37 3.25 6.07
C ALA A 311 1.69 4.36 7.08
N GLU A 312 0.66 4.95 7.69
CA GLU A 312 0.77 5.98 8.73
C GLU A 312 1.55 5.48 9.96
N ALA A 313 1.28 4.25 10.42
CA ALA A 313 2.00 3.66 11.55
C ALA A 313 3.52 3.55 11.28
N LEU A 314 3.91 3.12 10.08
CA LEU A 314 5.32 3.07 9.67
C LEU A 314 5.91 4.48 9.55
N ALA A 315 5.18 5.40 8.96
CA ALA A 315 5.61 6.77 8.74
C ALA A 315 5.83 7.54 10.06
N LEU A 316 4.95 7.35 11.04
CA LEU A 316 5.09 7.95 12.39
C LEU A 316 6.37 7.46 13.08
N LYS A 317 6.67 6.15 13.01
CA LYS A 317 7.91 5.61 13.56
C LYS A 317 9.15 6.19 12.86
N ILE A 318 9.14 6.28 11.53
CA ILE A 318 10.23 6.89 10.77
C ILE A 318 10.38 8.38 11.13
N MET A 319 9.28 9.11 11.24
CA MET A 319 9.29 10.54 11.62
C MET A 319 9.91 10.75 13.00
N GLN A 320 9.57 9.88 13.96
CA GLN A 320 10.16 9.91 15.30
C GLN A 320 11.67 9.68 15.26
N ASP A 321 12.11 8.61 14.57
CA ASP A 321 13.54 8.29 14.45
C ASP A 321 14.35 9.41 13.78
N LEU A 322 13.80 10.07 12.75
CA LEU A 322 14.44 11.23 12.11
C LEU A 322 14.58 12.44 13.03
N LYS A 323 13.57 12.69 13.87
CA LYS A 323 13.61 13.78 14.87
C LYS A 323 14.66 13.50 15.94
N ASP A 324 14.77 12.25 16.42
CA ASP A 324 15.72 11.85 17.46
C ASP A 324 17.16 11.99 16.96
N VAL A 325 17.47 11.50 15.74
CA VAL A 325 18.80 11.70 15.12
C VAL A 325 19.14 13.18 14.95
N GLY A 326 18.16 14.01 14.61
CA GLY A 326 18.34 15.47 14.52
C GLY A 326 18.73 16.11 15.86
N LYS A 327 18.09 15.70 16.96
CA LYS A 327 18.37 16.17 18.31
C LYS A 327 19.76 15.73 18.80
N GLU A 328 20.11 14.44 18.64
CA GLU A 328 21.40 13.89 19.01
C GLU A 328 22.57 14.62 18.34
N LYS A 329 22.45 14.88 17.02
CA LYS A 329 23.46 15.66 16.29
C LYS A 329 23.57 17.10 16.74
N CYS A 330 22.45 17.73 17.11
CA CYS A 330 22.44 19.11 17.63
C CYS A 330 23.14 19.16 18.99
N GLN A 331 22.86 18.23 19.90
CA GLN A 331 23.50 18.13 21.21
C GLN A 331 25.01 17.89 21.09
N THR A 332 25.41 16.94 20.25
CA THR A 332 26.84 16.64 20.03
C THR A 332 27.61 17.85 19.49
N ASN A 333 27.00 18.64 18.60
CA ASN A 333 27.62 19.85 18.07
C ASN A 333 27.68 20.95 19.11
N LEU A 334 26.70 21.08 20.02
CA LEU A 334 26.70 22.03 21.14
C LEU A 334 27.81 21.68 22.15
N THR A 335 27.94 20.39 22.51
CA THR A 335 28.99 19.91 23.41
C THR A 335 30.39 20.16 22.84
N LYS A 336 30.62 19.82 21.55
CA LYS A 336 31.89 20.10 20.87
C LYS A 336 32.23 21.61 20.80
N ARG A 337 31.23 22.49 20.63
CA ARG A 337 31.43 23.95 20.67
C ARG A 337 31.78 24.44 22.07
N GLN A 338 31.13 23.89 23.11
CA GLN A 338 31.42 24.21 24.50
C GLN A 338 32.81 23.74 24.92
N GLU A 339 33.21 22.49 24.53
CA GLU A 339 34.55 21.97 24.76
C GLU A 339 35.62 22.78 24.02
N ALA A 340 35.37 23.18 22.77
CA ALA A 340 36.30 24.04 22.03
C ALA A 340 36.44 25.46 22.64
N GLN A 341 35.40 26.00 23.27
CA GLN A 341 35.48 27.27 24.00
C GLN A 341 36.24 27.13 25.32
N LEU A 342 36.17 25.98 26.00
CA LEU A 342 36.93 25.72 27.23
C LEU A 342 38.44 25.49 26.98
N CYS A 343 38.83 25.07 25.76
CA CYS A 343 40.23 24.89 25.36
C CYS A 343 40.91 26.20 24.87
N LEU A 344 40.14 27.27 24.69
CA LEU A 344 40.62 28.59 24.22
C LEU A 344 40.67 29.65 25.32
N GLY A 345 40.35 29.30 26.57
CA GLY A 345 40.48 30.12 27.78
C GLY A 345 41.52 29.54 28.72
#